data_99d0e160b3af1ddf67b08d9ee4665b42
#
_entry.id   99d0e160b3af1ddf67b08d9ee4665b42
#
_cell.length_a   1.000
_cell.length_b   1.000
_cell.length_c   1.000
_cell.angle_alpha   90.00
_cell.angle_beta   90.00
_cell.angle_gamma   90.00
#
_symmetry.space_group_name_H-M   'P 1'
#
loop_
_entity.id
_entity.type
_entity.pdbx_description
1 polymer ?
#
loop_
_entity_poly.entity_id
_entity_poly.type
_entity_poly.pdbx_seq_one_letter_code
_entity_poly.pdbx_strand_id
1 'polypeptide(L)'
;MKCRISGKETVEVFNLGDLLMSDFTPDGEKPRTGLGELKMMLCTESGLLQLETILPPEEMYGKYWYRSGINDTMKQKLKDVAVSCLDSIETKEGDVFLDIACNDGTMFDYVPDHMIKVGIDPADDSFVEESSKKANAIVQDFFSAEAYRRTEYADLKPKIITTIAMFYDLDDPQPFVED
;
A
#
# COMPACT_ATOMS: atom_id res chain seq x y z
N MET A 1 -25.23 -1.32 -1.56
CA MET A 1 -24.15 -0.37 -1.21
C MET A 1 -23.84 0.53 -2.38
N LYS A 2 -23.14 1.66 -2.17
CA LYS A 2 -22.72 2.57 -3.23
C LYS A 2 -21.32 2.26 -3.74
N CYS A 3 -21.10 2.55 -5.00
CA CYS A 3 -19.78 2.47 -5.64
C CYS A 3 -18.84 3.54 -5.07
N ARG A 4 -17.63 3.15 -4.68
CA ARG A 4 -16.60 4.02 -4.08
C ARG A 4 -16.11 5.12 -5.03
N ILE A 5 -16.21 4.90 -6.35
CA ILE A 5 -15.77 5.87 -7.34
C ILE A 5 -16.91 6.76 -7.82
N SER A 6 -18.05 6.16 -8.23
CA SER A 6 -19.13 6.92 -8.88
C SER A 6 -20.27 7.32 -7.95
N GLY A 7 -20.33 6.76 -6.72
CA GLY A 7 -21.45 6.94 -5.79
C GLY A 7 -22.78 6.31 -6.23
N LYS A 8 -22.79 5.55 -7.33
CA LYS A 8 -23.98 4.89 -7.87
C LYS A 8 -24.27 3.57 -7.16
N GLU A 9 -25.49 3.08 -7.29
CA GLU A 9 -25.87 1.79 -6.71
C GLU A 9 -25.10 0.63 -7.35
N THR A 10 -24.80 -0.37 -6.53
CA THR A 10 -24.11 -1.59 -6.95
C THR A 10 -25.05 -2.79 -6.90
N VAL A 11 -24.73 -3.83 -7.64
CA VAL A 11 -25.44 -5.11 -7.63
C VAL A 11 -24.52 -6.20 -7.07
N GLU A 12 -25.10 -7.14 -6.31
CA GLU A 12 -24.37 -8.30 -5.83
C GLU A 12 -23.99 -9.23 -6.98
N VAL A 13 -22.74 -9.67 -7.00
CA VAL A 13 -22.22 -10.64 -7.98
C VAL A 13 -22.18 -12.03 -7.35
N PHE A 14 -21.60 -12.13 -6.16
CA PHE A 14 -21.60 -13.35 -5.35
C PHE A 14 -21.33 -13.03 -3.88
N ASN A 15 -21.62 -14.00 -3.03
CA ASN A 15 -21.38 -13.94 -1.59
C ASN A 15 -20.88 -15.32 -1.11
N LEU A 16 -19.71 -15.36 -0.49
CA LEU A 16 -19.12 -16.58 0.09
C LEU A 16 -19.40 -16.72 1.59
N GLY A 17 -20.18 -15.78 2.16
CA GLY A 17 -20.46 -15.73 3.59
C GLY A 17 -19.28 -15.25 4.41
N ASP A 18 -19.33 -15.52 5.71
CA ASP A 18 -18.30 -15.08 6.65
C ASP A 18 -17.02 -15.90 6.52
N LEU A 19 -15.93 -15.23 6.21
CA LEU A 19 -14.60 -15.83 6.11
C LEU A 19 -13.67 -15.19 7.14
N LEU A 20 -12.67 -15.96 7.57
CA LEU A 20 -11.56 -15.42 8.34
C LEU A 20 -10.73 -14.51 7.45
N MET A 21 -10.32 -13.40 8.03
CA MET A 21 -9.43 -12.48 7.36
C MET A 21 -8.04 -13.11 7.18
N SER A 22 -7.28 -12.58 6.22
CA SER A 22 -5.94 -13.05 5.89
C SER A 22 -5.04 -13.10 7.13
N ASP A 23 -4.93 -14.27 7.72
CA ASP A 23 -4.07 -14.53 8.88
C ASP A 23 -3.54 -15.97 8.86
N PHE A 24 -2.34 -16.16 9.40
CA PHE A 24 -1.79 -17.48 9.69
C PHE A 24 -1.92 -17.74 11.19
N THR A 25 -2.95 -18.48 11.56
CA THR A 25 -3.21 -18.82 12.95
C THR A 25 -2.52 -20.14 13.30
N PRO A 26 -1.65 -20.18 14.33
CA PRO A 26 -1.08 -21.43 14.83
C PRO A 26 -2.15 -22.38 15.30
N ASP A 27 -1.88 -23.69 15.21
CA ASP A 27 -2.80 -24.74 15.68
C ASP A 27 -3.21 -24.52 17.15
N GLY A 28 -4.52 -24.48 17.39
CA GLY A 28 -5.10 -24.31 18.72
C GLY A 28 -5.25 -22.84 19.18
N GLU A 29 -4.82 -21.88 18.42
CA GLU A 29 -5.03 -20.46 18.70
C GLU A 29 -6.27 -19.92 17.98
N LYS A 30 -6.78 -18.78 18.47
CA LYS A 30 -7.85 -18.06 17.77
C LYS A 30 -7.25 -17.11 16.74
N PRO A 31 -7.90 -16.94 15.56
CA PRO A 31 -7.50 -15.92 14.59
C PRO A 31 -7.41 -14.54 15.26
N ARG A 32 -6.41 -13.76 14.88
CA ARG A 32 -6.23 -12.38 15.35
C ARG A 32 -7.30 -11.44 14.80
N THR A 33 -7.78 -11.75 13.60
CA THR A 33 -8.78 -10.96 12.90
C THR A 33 -10.16 -11.61 12.98
N GLY A 34 -11.20 -10.79 12.95
CA GLY A 34 -12.58 -11.24 12.99
C GLY A 34 -13.02 -11.92 11.70
N LEU A 35 -14.29 -12.36 11.71
CA LEU A 35 -14.97 -12.80 10.50
C LEU A 35 -15.45 -11.58 9.72
N GLY A 36 -15.29 -11.61 8.41
CA GLY A 36 -15.88 -10.66 7.49
C GLY A 36 -16.67 -11.34 6.39
N GLU A 37 -17.82 -10.79 6.04
CA GLU A 37 -18.60 -11.29 4.92
C GLU A 37 -17.87 -10.98 3.60
N LEU A 38 -17.48 -12.01 2.84
CA LEU A 38 -16.89 -11.84 1.53
C LEU A 38 -18.00 -11.76 0.49
N LYS A 39 -18.53 -10.55 0.34
CA LYS A 39 -19.56 -10.21 -0.64
C LYS A 39 -19.00 -9.27 -1.70
N MET A 40 -19.09 -9.69 -2.96
CA MET A 40 -18.59 -8.93 -4.10
C MET A 40 -19.72 -8.17 -4.78
N MET A 41 -19.52 -6.88 -4.95
CA MET A 41 -20.48 -5.94 -5.53
C MET A 41 -19.93 -5.33 -6.83
N LEU A 42 -20.75 -5.22 -7.86
CA LEU A 42 -20.41 -4.61 -9.14
C LEU A 42 -21.19 -3.30 -9.34
N CYS A 43 -20.49 -2.25 -9.66
CA CYS A 43 -21.08 -1.04 -10.22
C CYS A 43 -21.16 -1.15 -11.74
N THR A 44 -22.37 -1.27 -12.30
CA THR A 44 -22.55 -1.42 -13.75
C THR A 44 -22.26 -0.15 -14.54
N GLU A 45 -22.20 1.02 -13.87
CA GLU A 45 -21.90 2.29 -14.52
C GLU A 45 -20.39 2.51 -14.64
N SER A 46 -19.61 2.28 -13.57
CA SER A 46 -18.15 2.47 -13.57
C SER A 46 -17.36 1.22 -13.92
N GLY A 47 -18.00 0.03 -13.86
CA GLY A 47 -17.32 -1.25 -13.99
C GLY A 47 -16.54 -1.68 -12.75
N LEU A 48 -16.58 -0.91 -11.65
CA LEU A 48 -15.85 -1.25 -10.44
C LEU A 48 -16.44 -2.49 -9.77
N LEU A 49 -15.61 -3.49 -9.54
CA LEU A 49 -15.87 -4.63 -8.68
C LEU A 49 -15.24 -4.35 -7.30
N GLN A 50 -16.05 -4.42 -6.24
CA GLN A 50 -15.63 -4.05 -4.89
C GLN A 50 -16.23 -4.98 -3.83
N LEU A 51 -15.56 -5.15 -2.70
CA LEU A 51 -16.12 -5.82 -1.53
C LEU A 51 -17.15 -4.90 -0.85
N GLU A 52 -18.24 -5.48 -0.33
CA GLU A 52 -19.22 -4.75 0.46
C GLU A 52 -18.66 -4.42 1.85
N THR A 53 -18.02 -5.40 2.48
CA THR A 53 -17.42 -5.26 3.81
C THR A 53 -15.95 -4.89 3.67
N ILE A 54 -15.53 -3.87 4.42
CA ILE A 54 -14.13 -3.48 4.57
C ILE A 54 -13.74 -3.65 6.02
N LEU A 55 -12.53 -4.13 6.23
CA LEU A 55 -11.95 -4.20 7.55
C LEU A 55 -11.20 -2.90 7.89
N PRO A 56 -11.16 -2.55 9.17
CA PRO A 56 -10.30 -1.47 9.62
C PRO A 56 -8.83 -1.75 9.21
N PRO A 57 -8.16 -0.80 8.55
CA PRO A 57 -6.78 -0.98 8.09
C PRO A 57 -5.80 -1.33 9.23
N GLU A 58 -6.07 -0.85 10.44
CA GLU A 58 -5.27 -1.14 11.63
C GLU A 58 -5.32 -2.63 12.02
N GLU A 59 -6.46 -3.29 11.78
CA GLU A 59 -6.60 -4.73 12.03
C GLU A 59 -5.83 -5.57 11.01
N MET A 60 -5.75 -5.08 9.76
CA MET A 60 -5.06 -5.76 8.67
C MET A 60 -3.55 -5.54 8.72
N TYR A 61 -3.11 -4.30 8.93
CA TYR A 61 -1.73 -3.89 8.71
C TYR A 61 -0.94 -3.58 9.99
N GLY A 62 -1.59 -3.33 11.13
CA GLY A 62 -0.92 -3.01 12.39
C GLY A 62 -0.01 -4.12 12.95
N LYS A 63 -0.20 -5.37 12.52
CA LYS A 63 0.67 -6.53 12.81
C LYS A 63 0.91 -7.32 11.53
N TYR A 64 1.43 -6.63 10.53
CA TYR A 64 1.70 -7.24 9.24
C TYR A 64 2.89 -8.20 9.34
N TRP A 65 2.86 -9.29 8.60
CA TRP A 65 3.88 -10.34 8.67
C TRP A 65 4.66 -10.52 7.36
N TYR A 66 4.09 -10.10 6.24
CA TYR A 66 4.67 -10.29 4.92
C TYR A 66 5.79 -9.27 4.65
N ARG A 67 6.96 -9.76 4.24
CA ARG A 67 8.09 -8.92 3.82
C ARG A 67 8.37 -9.14 2.35
N SER A 68 8.45 -8.08 1.61
CA SER A 68 8.72 -8.10 0.17
C SER A 68 10.09 -8.68 -0.15
N GLY A 69 11.07 -8.45 0.72
CA GLY A 69 12.45 -8.89 0.56
C GLY A 69 12.70 -10.40 0.77
N ILE A 70 11.72 -11.18 1.24
CA ILE A 70 11.89 -12.63 1.44
C ILE A 70 11.77 -13.40 0.12
N ASN A 71 10.97 -12.91 -0.82
CA ASN A 71 10.59 -13.63 -2.03
C ASN A 71 11.29 -13.05 -3.27
N ASP A 72 12.11 -13.87 -3.94
CA ASP A 72 12.86 -13.42 -5.12
C ASP A 72 11.97 -13.03 -6.30
N THR A 73 10.78 -13.65 -6.43
CA THR A 73 9.80 -13.25 -7.44
C THR A 73 9.28 -11.85 -7.16
N MET A 74 9.01 -11.53 -5.89
CA MET A 74 8.57 -10.18 -5.50
C MET A 74 9.68 -9.15 -5.72
N LYS A 75 10.92 -9.44 -5.30
CA LYS A 75 12.07 -8.57 -5.57
C LYS A 75 12.18 -8.24 -7.05
N GLN A 76 12.05 -9.27 -7.92
CA GLN A 76 12.11 -9.05 -9.38
C GLN A 76 10.96 -8.16 -9.86
N LYS A 77 9.74 -8.34 -9.34
CA LYS A 77 8.59 -7.50 -9.72
C LYS A 77 8.75 -6.05 -9.25
N LEU A 78 9.23 -5.83 -8.04
CA LEU A 78 9.53 -4.48 -7.55
C LEU A 78 10.63 -3.81 -8.38
N LYS A 79 11.66 -4.58 -8.76
CA LYS A 79 12.69 -4.11 -9.69
C LYS A 79 12.10 -3.71 -11.05
N ASP A 80 11.26 -4.58 -11.63
CA ASP A 80 10.63 -4.31 -12.93
C ASP A 80 9.80 -3.01 -12.89
N VAL A 81 9.05 -2.78 -11.80
CA VAL A 81 8.27 -1.56 -11.60
C VAL A 81 9.18 -0.35 -11.44
N ALA A 82 10.18 -0.41 -10.55
CA ALA A 82 11.12 0.70 -10.34
C ALA A 82 11.81 1.10 -11.65
N VAL A 83 12.35 0.13 -12.39
CA VAL A 83 12.99 0.36 -13.69
C VAL A 83 12.02 0.98 -14.69
N SER A 84 10.79 0.44 -14.80
CA SER A 84 9.77 1.00 -15.71
C SER A 84 9.43 2.45 -15.39
N CYS A 85 9.32 2.80 -14.10
CA CYS A 85 9.09 4.20 -13.69
C CYS A 85 10.28 5.10 -14.07
N LEU A 86 11.50 4.65 -13.79
CA LEU A 86 12.73 5.39 -14.07
C LEU A 86 12.97 5.58 -15.57
N ASP A 87 12.67 4.57 -16.39
CA ASP A 87 12.79 4.64 -17.85
C ASP A 87 11.73 5.56 -18.48
N SER A 88 10.61 5.81 -17.78
CA SER A 88 9.51 6.64 -18.30
C SER A 88 9.72 8.14 -18.11
N ILE A 89 10.65 8.57 -17.24
CA ILE A 89 10.85 9.97 -16.87
C ILE A 89 12.33 10.26 -16.59
N GLU A 90 12.81 11.40 -17.05
CA GLU A 90 14.16 11.86 -16.74
C GLU A 90 14.25 12.30 -15.27
N THR A 91 15.24 11.75 -14.57
CA THR A 91 15.51 12.05 -13.15
C THR A 91 16.89 12.71 -12.99
N LYS A 92 17.03 13.55 -11.94
CA LYS A 92 18.26 14.27 -11.61
C LYS A 92 18.54 14.20 -10.12
N GLU A 93 19.73 14.64 -9.73
CA GLU A 93 20.15 14.74 -8.32
C GLU A 93 19.13 15.50 -7.48
N GLY A 94 18.70 14.89 -6.39
CA GLY A 94 17.74 15.46 -5.43
C GLY A 94 16.26 15.28 -5.80
N ASP A 95 15.92 14.65 -6.94
CA ASP A 95 14.53 14.28 -7.21
C ASP A 95 14.07 13.21 -6.20
N VAL A 96 12.82 13.32 -5.74
CA VAL A 96 12.26 12.43 -4.73
C VAL A 96 11.54 11.25 -5.38
N PHE A 97 11.85 10.04 -4.91
CA PHE A 97 11.08 8.82 -5.13
C PHE A 97 10.31 8.50 -3.84
N LEU A 98 8.98 8.56 -3.90
CA LEU A 98 8.09 8.24 -2.78
C LEU A 98 7.47 6.88 -3.01
N ASP A 99 7.67 5.95 -2.06
CA ASP A 99 7.00 4.63 -2.05
C ASP A 99 5.97 4.58 -0.92
N ILE A 100 4.69 4.51 -1.29
CA ILE A 100 3.56 4.42 -0.36
C ILE A 100 3.28 2.96 -0.08
N ALA A 101 3.19 2.58 1.20
CA ALA A 101 3.20 1.20 1.69
C ALA A 101 4.51 0.48 1.30
N CYS A 102 5.64 1.10 1.65
CA CYS A 102 6.97 0.69 1.22
C CYS A 102 7.46 -0.62 1.84
N ASN A 103 6.72 -1.19 2.80
CA ASN A 103 7.03 -2.44 3.49
C ASN A 103 8.47 -2.42 4.07
N ASP A 104 9.30 -3.41 3.79
CA ASP A 104 10.70 -3.50 4.23
C ASP A 104 11.67 -2.66 3.37
N GLY A 105 11.15 -1.77 2.51
CA GLY A 105 11.93 -0.90 1.65
C GLY A 105 12.66 -1.61 0.51
N THR A 106 12.28 -2.84 0.16
CA THR A 106 12.97 -3.62 -0.89
C THR A 106 12.97 -2.92 -2.24
N MET A 107 11.97 -2.10 -2.57
CA MET A 107 11.97 -1.33 -3.83
C MET A 107 13.12 -0.33 -3.90
N PHE A 108 13.54 0.25 -2.78
CA PHE A 108 14.63 1.25 -2.75
C PHE A 108 15.99 0.69 -3.17
N ASP A 109 16.19 -0.62 -3.13
CA ASP A 109 17.41 -1.27 -3.64
C ASP A 109 17.58 -1.08 -5.17
N TYR A 110 16.49 -0.70 -5.87
CA TYR A 110 16.45 -0.52 -7.34
C TYR A 110 16.29 0.95 -7.74
N VAL A 111 16.21 1.87 -6.78
CA VAL A 111 16.15 3.32 -7.01
C VAL A 111 17.56 3.89 -6.98
N PRO A 112 17.99 4.68 -7.98
CA PRO A 112 19.34 5.25 -8.05
C PRO A 112 19.68 6.14 -6.83
N ASP A 113 20.96 6.15 -6.44
CA ASP A 113 21.43 6.89 -5.25
C ASP A 113 21.39 8.42 -5.42
N HIS A 114 21.26 8.92 -6.64
CA HIS A 114 21.07 10.36 -6.88
C HIS A 114 19.65 10.83 -6.52
N MET A 115 18.70 9.92 -6.32
CA MET A 115 17.35 10.25 -5.87
C MET A 115 17.21 10.16 -4.35
N ILE A 116 16.38 11.01 -3.80
CA ILE A 116 15.94 10.96 -2.40
C ILE A 116 14.85 9.91 -2.28
N LYS A 117 15.07 8.89 -1.45
CA LYS A 117 14.16 7.76 -1.24
C LYS A 117 13.34 8.01 0.02
N VAL A 118 12.02 8.17 -0.12
CA VAL A 118 11.09 8.38 0.99
C VAL A 118 10.06 7.27 1.01
N GLY A 119 9.86 6.67 2.19
CA GLY A 119 8.86 5.63 2.40
C GLY A 119 7.83 6.04 3.44
N ILE A 120 6.58 5.61 3.25
CA ILE A 120 5.51 5.75 4.23
C ILE A 120 4.83 4.39 4.36
N ASP A 121 4.82 3.82 5.58
CA ASP A 121 4.24 2.50 5.85
C ASP A 121 3.80 2.40 7.31
N PRO A 122 2.58 1.92 7.64
CA PRO A 122 2.09 1.80 9.00
C PRO A 122 2.62 0.57 9.76
N ALA A 123 3.38 -0.31 9.10
CA ALA A 123 3.88 -1.54 9.70
C ALA A 123 4.78 -1.28 10.92
N ASP A 124 5.01 -2.31 11.72
CA ASP A 124 5.69 -2.23 13.00
C ASP A 124 7.18 -1.82 12.89
N ASP A 125 7.79 -1.54 14.05
CA ASP A 125 9.18 -1.04 14.17
C ASP A 125 10.19 -1.92 13.43
N SER A 126 9.95 -3.22 13.29
CA SER A 126 10.87 -4.12 12.58
C SER A 126 10.94 -3.84 11.08
N PHE A 127 9.85 -3.36 10.48
CA PHE A 127 9.84 -2.90 9.09
C PHE A 127 10.53 -1.55 8.95
N VAL A 128 10.28 -0.63 9.90
CA VAL A 128 10.97 0.67 9.95
C VAL A 128 12.48 0.48 10.06
N GLU A 129 12.94 -0.45 10.90
CA GLU A 129 14.37 -0.74 11.03
C GLU A 129 15.00 -1.24 9.71
N GLU A 130 14.30 -2.05 8.95
CA GLU A 130 14.80 -2.56 7.67
C GLU A 130 14.75 -1.50 6.57
N SER A 131 13.62 -0.83 6.40
CA SER A 131 13.42 0.17 5.35
C SER A 131 14.30 1.40 5.54
N SER A 132 14.56 1.83 6.79
CA SER A 132 15.46 2.95 7.10
C SER A 132 16.92 2.72 6.71
N LYS A 133 17.34 1.48 6.50
CA LYS A 133 18.68 1.17 5.99
C LYS A 133 18.83 1.45 4.48
N LYS A 134 17.69 1.62 3.78
CA LYS A 134 17.60 1.73 2.32
C LYS A 134 17.05 3.06 1.85
N ALA A 135 16.37 3.81 2.72
CA ALA A 135 15.72 5.08 2.42
C ALA A 135 16.38 6.26 3.15
N ASN A 136 16.16 7.47 2.63
CA ASN A 136 16.58 8.72 3.26
C ASN A 136 15.62 9.13 4.38
N ALA A 137 14.33 8.82 4.25
CA ALA A 137 13.32 9.03 5.28
C ALA A 137 12.26 7.93 5.25
N ILE A 138 11.82 7.49 6.44
CA ILE A 138 10.68 6.60 6.63
C ILE A 138 9.71 7.25 7.62
N VAL A 139 8.43 7.25 7.26
CA VAL A 139 7.35 7.68 8.14
C VAL A 139 6.48 6.46 8.47
N GLN A 140 6.45 6.09 9.75
CA GLN A 140 5.62 5.00 10.24
C GLN A 140 4.21 5.50 10.47
N ASP A 141 3.41 5.51 9.41
CA ASP A 141 2.01 5.94 9.42
C ASP A 141 1.30 5.48 8.16
N PHE A 142 -0.02 5.59 8.13
CA PHE A 142 -0.77 5.56 6.88
C PHE A 142 -0.43 6.77 6.02
N PHE A 143 -0.46 6.58 4.71
CA PHE A 143 -0.19 7.69 3.80
C PHE A 143 -1.23 8.80 3.92
N SER A 144 -0.72 10.01 3.97
CA SER A 144 -1.41 11.28 3.76
C SER A 144 -0.37 12.33 3.35
N ALA A 145 -0.79 13.40 2.69
CA ALA A 145 0.11 14.53 2.41
C ALA A 145 0.72 15.10 3.70
N GLU A 146 0.00 15.07 4.83
CA GLU A 146 0.52 15.47 6.13
C GLU A 146 1.62 14.55 6.64
N ALA A 147 1.49 13.23 6.43
CA ALA A 147 2.54 12.27 6.76
C ALA A 147 3.84 12.57 5.99
N TYR A 148 3.73 12.85 4.69
CA TYR A 148 4.88 13.27 3.88
C TYR A 148 5.51 14.57 4.38
N ARG A 149 4.70 15.57 4.77
CA ARG A 149 5.18 16.88 5.28
C ARG A 149 5.93 16.78 6.60
N ARG A 150 5.88 15.65 7.32
CA ARG A 150 6.70 15.40 8.52
C ARG A 150 8.15 15.04 8.22
N THR A 151 8.48 14.79 6.95
CA THR A 151 9.86 14.53 6.53
C THR A 151 10.64 15.83 6.32
N GLU A 152 11.95 15.75 6.33
CA GLU A 152 12.83 16.89 5.95
C GLU A 152 12.71 17.29 4.47
N TYR A 153 11.99 16.49 3.67
CA TYR A 153 11.76 16.70 2.25
C TYR A 153 10.39 17.31 1.93
N ALA A 154 9.68 17.84 2.93
CA ALA A 154 8.31 18.37 2.84
C ALA A 154 8.09 19.40 1.72
N ASP A 155 9.12 20.22 1.42
CA ASP A 155 9.07 21.24 0.37
C ASP A 155 9.35 20.70 -1.04
N LEU A 156 9.76 19.44 -1.17
CA LEU A 156 10.04 18.81 -2.45
C LEU A 156 8.80 18.03 -2.92
N LYS A 157 8.44 18.22 -4.18
CA LYS A 157 7.39 17.39 -4.79
C LYS A 157 8.02 16.07 -5.28
N PRO A 158 7.47 14.91 -4.88
CA PRO A 158 7.91 13.64 -5.42
C PRO A 158 7.86 13.63 -6.95
N LYS A 159 8.94 13.18 -7.56
CA LYS A 159 9.06 13.02 -9.01
C LYS A 159 8.41 11.73 -9.48
N ILE A 160 8.54 10.70 -8.66
CA ILE A 160 7.91 9.39 -8.85
C ILE A 160 7.20 9.04 -7.55
N ILE A 161 5.97 8.56 -7.67
CA ILE A 161 5.19 8.01 -6.56
C ILE A 161 4.78 6.59 -6.95
N THR A 162 5.08 5.65 -6.08
CA THR A 162 4.62 4.26 -6.21
C THR A 162 3.69 3.89 -5.08
N THR A 163 2.68 3.06 -5.41
CA THR A 163 1.75 2.46 -4.44
C THR A 163 1.42 1.06 -4.94
N ILE A 164 2.04 0.05 -4.31
CA ILE A 164 1.96 -1.33 -4.79
C ILE A 164 1.20 -2.20 -3.80
N ALA A 165 0.20 -2.91 -4.32
CA ALA A 165 -0.59 -3.88 -3.58
C ALA A 165 -1.29 -3.31 -2.32
N MET A 166 -1.74 -2.03 -2.37
CA MET A 166 -2.50 -1.41 -1.27
C MET A 166 -3.67 -0.53 -1.76
N PHE A 167 -3.58 0.08 -2.94
CA PHE A 167 -4.59 1.03 -3.43
C PHE A 167 -5.99 0.40 -3.56
N TYR A 168 -6.07 -0.88 -3.89
CA TYR A 168 -7.33 -1.61 -4.02
C TYR A 168 -7.98 -1.95 -2.66
N ASP A 169 -7.25 -1.79 -1.56
CA ASP A 169 -7.76 -2.04 -0.21
C ASP A 169 -8.40 -0.78 0.42
N LEU A 170 -8.32 0.37 -0.26
CA LEU A 170 -8.87 1.62 0.25
C LEU A 170 -10.39 1.61 0.25
N ASP A 171 -11.00 2.01 1.37
CA ASP A 171 -12.44 2.21 1.48
C ASP A 171 -12.89 3.43 0.67
N ASP A 172 -12.16 4.53 0.79
CA ASP A 172 -12.37 5.75 0.02
C ASP A 172 -11.07 6.13 -0.72
N PRO A 173 -10.95 5.77 -2.02
CA PRO A 173 -9.76 6.07 -2.78
C PRO A 173 -9.64 7.54 -3.22
N GLN A 174 -10.73 8.31 -3.19
CA GLN A 174 -10.72 9.70 -3.69
C GLN A 174 -9.85 10.63 -2.85
N PRO A 175 -9.99 10.71 -1.51
CA PRO A 175 -9.11 11.53 -0.68
C PRO A 175 -7.64 11.13 -0.81
N PHE A 176 -7.36 9.83 -0.95
CA PHE A 176 -5.99 9.34 -1.15
C PHE A 176 -5.35 9.88 -2.43
N VAL A 177 -6.12 10.02 -3.51
CA VAL A 177 -5.63 10.55 -4.79
C VAL A 177 -5.55 12.08 -4.76
N GLU A 178 -6.38 12.75 -3.97
CA GLU A 178 -6.37 14.20 -3.81
C GLU A 178 -5.19 14.69 -2.97
N ASP A 179 -4.69 13.86 -2.03
CA ASP A 179 -3.50 14.10 -1.22
C ASP A 179 -2.22 13.99 -2.04
#